data_65290395d275d61f9c18b69660ad3ac3
#
_entry.id   65290395d275d61f9c18b69660ad3ac3
#
_cell.length_a   1.000
_cell.length_b   1.000
_cell.length_c   1.000
_cell.angle_alpha   90.00
_cell.angle_beta   90.00
_cell.angle_gamma   90.00
#
_symmetry.space_group_name_H-M   'P 1'
#
loop_
_entity.id
_entity.type
_entity.pdbx_description
1 polymer ?
#
loop_
_entity_poly.entity_id
_entity_poly.type
_entity_poly.pdbx_seq_one_letter_code
_entity_poly.pdbx_strand_id
1 'polypeptide(L)'
;DPDVSTPRTLARRYARALLDVAGARGADAVLTLRDELRAFAPVLAGHPELSAALLHPGVGAEQKQRLLAALAERAGATELLRRLLDLLAARDRIALLPDVVEAYAGLANAARGVVSAEVVSAVPLPEEQKRALGAALRGAGTAVELRERVEPLLVGALLVRSGCRTCDG
;
A
#
# COMPACT_ATOMS: atom_id res chain seq x y z
N ASP A 1 -20.09 16.28 16.15
CA ASP A 1 -20.26 14.97 15.53
C ASP A 1 -18.98 14.50 14.90
N PRO A 2 -18.38 13.47 15.43
CA PRO A 2 -17.07 13.05 15.02
C PRO A 2 -17.14 11.88 14.04
N ASP A 3 -17.60 12.10 12.85
CA ASP A 3 -17.38 11.14 11.76
C ASP A 3 -16.84 11.83 10.51
N VAL A 4 -15.80 12.64 10.72
CA VAL A 4 -14.93 13.03 9.65
C VAL A 4 -13.97 11.85 9.45
N SER A 5 -14.45 10.82 8.81
CA SER A 5 -13.59 9.74 8.31
C SER A 5 -12.59 10.37 7.35
N THR A 6 -11.42 10.71 7.85
CA THR A 6 -10.34 11.19 7.00
C THR A 6 -10.09 10.13 5.92
N PRO A 7 -9.65 10.50 4.70
CA PRO A 7 -9.34 9.56 3.64
C PRO A 7 -8.48 8.38 4.13
N ARG A 8 -7.52 8.66 5.01
CA ARG A 8 -6.66 7.64 5.63
C ARG A 8 -7.41 6.67 6.54
N THR A 9 -8.36 7.16 7.34
CA THR A 9 -9.18 6.29 8.21
C THR A 9 -10.06 5.37 7.39
N LEU A 10 -10.63 5.90 6.32
CA LEU A 10 -11.46 5.12 5.41
C LEU A 10 -10.63 4.09 4.65
N ALA A 11 -9.46 4.46 4.14
CA ALA A 11 -8.52 3.56 3.49
C ALA A 11 -8.11 2.39 4.42
N ARG A 12 -7.89 2.66 5.69
CA ARG A 12 -7.60 1.62 6.69
C ARG A 12 -8.75 0.65 6.89
N ARG A 13 -9.99 1.12 6.87
CA ARG A 13 -11.18 0.24 6.96
C ARG A 13 -11.22 -0.72 5.77
N TYR A 14 -11.00 -0.22 4.56
CA TYR A 14 -10.89 -1.07 3.36
C TYR A 14 -9.75 -2.07 3.48
N ALA A 15 -8.57 -1.63 3.88
CA ALA A 15 -7.40 -2.48 4.04
C ALA A 15 -7.61 -3.58 5.09
N ARG A 16 -8.27 -3.26 6.21
CA ARG A 16 -8.60 -4.23 7.25
C ARG A 16 -9.58 -5.29 6.74
N ALA A 17 -10.65 -4.87 6.08
CA ALA A 17 -11.61 -5.79 5.50
C ALA A 17 -10.98 -6.73 4.47
N LEU A 18 -10.07 -6.19 3.63
CA LEU A 18 -9.31 -6.99 2.67
C LEU A 18 -8.38 -8.00 3.36
N LEU A 19 -7.73 -7.59 4.44
CA LEU A 19 -6.85 -8.48 5.21
C LEU A 19 -7.64 -9.65 5.81
N ASP A 20 -8.82 -9.37 6.36
CA ASP A 20 -9.69 -10.40 6.93
C ASP A 20 -10.14 -11.41 5.85
N VAL A 21 -10.55 -10.94 4.69
CA VAL A 21 -10.96 -11.81 3.57
C VAL A 21 -9.78 -12.57 2.98
N ALA A 22 -8.65 -11.94 2.79
CA ALA A 22 -7.44 -12.60 2.29
C ALA A 22 -6.88 -13.60 3.29
N GLY A 23 -6.89 -13.26 4.59
CA GLY A 23 -6.47 -14.13 5.67
C GLY A 23 -7.30 -15.41 5.79
N ALA A 24 -8.61 -15.32 5.54
CA ALA A 24 -9.49 -16.48 5.47
C ALA A 24 -9.14 -17.45 4.33
N ARG A 25 -8.49 -16.96 3.27
CA ARG A 25 -7.98 -17.77 2.15
C ARG A 25 -6.57 -18.31 2.36
N GLY A 26 -5.87 -17.84 3.37
CA GLY A 26 -4.52 -18.25 3.75
C GLY A 26 -3.46 -17.16 3.65
N ALA A 27 -2.30 -17.42 4.23
CA ALA A 27 -1.18 -16.47 4.28
C ALA A 27 -0.66 -16.10 2.88
N ASP A 28 -0.66 -17.02 1.95
CA ASP A 28 -0.22 -16.79 0.57
C ASP A 28 -1.14 -15.80 -0.15
N ALA A 29 -2.45 -15.88 0.09
CA ALA A 29 -3.42 -14.95 -0.48
C ALA A 29 -3.20 -13.51 0.02
N VAL A 30 -2.82 -13.34 1.29
CA VAL A 30 -2.48 -12.04 1.88
C VAL A 30 -1.28 -11.42 1.17
N LEU A 31 -0.26 -12.21 0.91
CA LEU A 31 0.95 -11.74 0.24
C LEU A 31 0.73 -11.45 -1.24
N THR A 32 0.04 -12.35 -1.92
CA THR A 32 -0.30 -12.18 -3.33
C THR A 32 -1.08 -10.88 -3.53
N LEU A 33 -2.10 -10.64 -2.72
CA LEU A 33 -2.88 -9.41 -2.80
C LEU A 33 -2.03 -8.16 -2.51
N ARG A 34 -1.11 -8.24 -1.53
CA ARG A 34 -0.18 -7.13 -1.26
C ARG A 34 0.66 -6.79 -2.47
N ASP A 35 1.23 -7.80 -3.10
CA ASP A 35 2.14 -7.62 -4.24
C ASP A 35 1.37 -7.15 -5.48
N GLU A 36 0.17 -7.65 -5.70
CA GLU A 36 -0.74 -7.16 -6.75
C GLU A 36 -1.14 -5.70 -6.55
N LEU A 37 -1.51 -5.30 -5.35
CA LEU A 37 -1.85 -3.92 -5.02
C LEU A 37 -0.67 -2.99 -5.27
N ARG A 38 0.53 -3.39 -4.87
CA ARG A 38 1.77 -2.64 -5.12
C ARG A 38 2.13 -2.54 -6.61
N ALA A 39 1.85 -3.58 -7.38
CA ALA A 39 2.10 -3.57 -8.81
C ALA A 39 1.05 -2.76 -9.58
N PHE A 40 -0.20 -2.75 -9.12
CA PHE A 40 -1.31 -2.09 -9.80
C PHE A 40 -1.31 -0.56 -9.62
N ALA A 41 -0.96 -0.07 -8.44
CA ALA A 41 -0.96 1.36 -8.16
C ALA A 41 -0.07 2.19 -9.12
N PRO A 42 1.17 1.79 -9.46
CA PRO A 42 1.98 2.48 -10.44
C PRO A 42 1.43 2.46 -11.87
N VAL A 43 0.64 1.45 -12.24
CA VAL A 43 0.00 1.38 -13.55
C VAL A 43 -0.97 2.55 -13.73
N LEU A 44 -1.75 2.87 -12.70
CA LEU A 44 -2.62 4.04 -12.73
C LEU A 44 -1.83 5.36 -12.75
N ALA A 45 -0.78 5.45 -11.95
CA ALA A 45 0.07 6.64 -11.89
C ALA A 45 0.84 6.89 -13.21
N GLY A 46 1.22 5.83 -13.92
CA GLY A 46 1.93 5.89 -15.19
C GLY A 46 1.09 6.33 -16.40
N HIS A 47 -0.24 6.38 -16.24
CA HIS A 47 -1.19 6.79 -17.28
C HIS A 47 -2.02 7.99 -16.82
N PRO A 48 -1.52 9.24 -17.01
CA PRO A 48 -2.19 10.44 -16.53
C PRO A 48 -3.62 10.62 -17.08
N GLU A 49 -3.83 10.26 -18.34
CA GLU A 49 -5.15 10.35 -19.00
C GLU A 49 -6.16 9.39 -18.36
N LEU A 50 -5.71 8.16 -18.05
CA LEU A 50 -6.52 7.17 -17.38
C LEU A 50 -6.86 7.60 -15.95
N SER A 51 -5.86 8.09 -15.22
CA SER A 51 -6.02 8.61 -13.87
C SER A 51 -7.00 9.78 -13.85
N ALA A 52 -6.87 10.71 -14.80
CA ALA A 52 -7.78 11.84 -14.96
C ALA A 52 -9.22 11.38 -15.23
N ALA A 53 -9.43 10.41 -16.12
CA ALA A 53 -10.74 9.85 -16.41
C ALA A 53 -11.38 9.17 -15.20
N LEU A 54 -10.60 8.40 -14.45
CA LEU A 54 -11.07 7.70 -13.25
C LEU A 54 -11.41 8.64 -12.09
N LEU A 55 -10.73 9.79 -12.01
CA LEU A 55 -10.97 10.79 -10.97
C LEU A 55 -12.00 11.85 -11.40
N HIS A 56 -12.35 11.91 -12.68
CA HIS A 56 -13.26 12.92 -13.18
C HIS A 56 -14.70 12.69 -12.69
N PRO A 57 -15.35 13.69 -12.08
CA PRO A 57 -16.71 13.53 -11.54
C PRO A 57 -17.78 13.34 -12.62
N GLY A 58 -17.51 13.77 -13.86
CA GLY A 58 -18.41 13.59 -15.01
C GLY A 58 -18.41 12.20 -15.62
N VAL A 59 -17.47 11.33 -15.21
CA VAL A 59 -17.42 9.94 -15.65
C VAL A 59 -18.24 9.09 -14.68
N GLY A 60 -19.25 8.40 -15.19
CA GLY A 60 -20.14 7.59 -14.38
C GLY A 60 -19.44 6.37 -13.75
N ALA A 61 -19.98 5.91 -12.62
CA ALA A 61 -19.42 4.77 -11.88
C ALA A 61 -19.29 3.51 -12.75
N GLU A 62 -20.28 3.20 -13.55
CA GLU A 62 -20.24 2.03 -14.47
C GLU A 62 -19.08 2.11 -15.47
N GLN A 63 -18.80 3.30 -16.00
CA GLN A 63 -17.71 3.48 -16.94
C GLN A 63 -16.36 3.33 -16.26
N LYS A 64 -16.21 3.84 -15.03
CA LYS A 64 -15.03 3.62 -14.18
C LYS A 64 -14.83 2.16 -13.86
N GLN A 65 -15.89 1.43 -13.52
CA GLN A 65 -15.84 -0.01 -13.24
C GLN A 65 -15.39 -0.80 -14.48
N ARG A 66 -15.91 -0.50 -15.67
CA ARG A 66 -15.49 -1.16 -16.91
C ARG A 66 -14.02 -0.93 -17.23
N LEU A 67 -13.54 0.31 -17.05
CA LEU A 67 -12.14 0.64 -17.26
C LEU A 67 -11.23 -0.12 -16.30
N LEU A 68 -11.57 -0.13 -15.02
CA LEU A 68 -10.79 -0.84 -14.00
C LEU A 68 -10.84 -2.35 -14.18
N ALA A 69 -11.99 -2.91 -14.58
CA ALA A 69 -12.13 -4.34 -14.88
C ALA A 69 -11.20 -4.75 -16.03
N ALA A 70 -11.18 -3.98 -17.13
CA ALA A 70 -10.31 -4.24 -18.27
C ALA A 70 -8.81 -4.16 -17.89
N LEU A 71 -8.44 -3.20 -17.05
CA LEU A 71 -7.06 -3.07 -16.56
C LEU A 71 -6.68 -4.23 -15.64
N ALA A 72 -7.57 -4.60 -14.73
CA ALA A 72 -7.35 -5.70 -13.81
C ALA A 72 -7.23 -7.04 -14.55
N GLU A 73 -8.01 -7.23 -15.61
CA GLU A 73 -7.91 -8.41 -16.46
C GLU A 73 -6.57 -8.49 -17.18
N ARG A 74 -6.12 -7.37 -17.76
CA ARG A 74 -4.80 -7.28 -18.41
C ARG A 74 -3.63 -7.50 -17.45
N ALA A 75 -3.79 -7.06 -16.23
CA ALA A 75 -2.80 -7.25 -15.17
C ALA A 75 -2.83 -8.66 -14.55
N GLY A 76 -3.77 -9.52 -14.96
CA GLY A 76 -3.93 -10.84 -14.35
C GLY A 76 -4.36 -10.79 -12.88
N ALA A 77 -5.07 -9.74 -12.50
CA ALA A 77 -5.46 -9.48 -11.11
C ALA A 77 -6.35 -10.59 -10.54
N THR A 78 -6.12 -10.92 -9.28
CA THR A 78 -6.98 -11.86 -8.54
C THR A 78 -8.38 -11.31 -8.34
N GLU A 79 -9.30 -12.20 -8.00
CA GLU A 79 -10.68 -11.82 -7.70
C GLU A 79 -10.79 -10.79 -6.57
N LEU A 80 -9.90 -10.87 -5.57
CA LEU A 80 -9.90 -9.93 -4.45
C LEU A 80 -9.57 -8.51 -4.91
N LEU A 81 -8.55 -8.35 -5.75
CA LEU A 81 -8.19 -7.05 -6.30
C LEU A 81 -9.31 -6.51 -7.19
N ARG A 82 -9.90 -7.34 -8.05
CA ARG A 82 -11.02 -6.94 -8.91
C ARG A 82 -12.21 -6.43 -8.10
N ARG A 83 -12.59 -7.14 -7.04
CA ARG A 83 -13.69 -6.72 -6.13
C ARG A 83 -13.40 -5.41 -5.42
N LEU A 84 -12.16 -5.19 -5.00
CA LEU A 84 -11.76 -3.92 -4.40
C LEU A 84 -11.93 -2.76 -5.39
N LEU A 85 -11.40 -2.93 -6.60
CA LEU A 85 -11.46 -1.90 -7.64
C LEU A 85 -12.91 -1.58 -8.02
N ASP A 86 -13.75 -2.60 -8.17
CA ASP A 86 -15.17 -2.45 -8.43
C ASP A 86 -15.89 -1.68 -7.32
N LEU A 87 -15.61 -2.03 -6.07
CA LEU A 87 -16.19 -1.36 -4.90
C LEU A 87 -15.75 0.12 -4.80
N LEU A 88 -14.48 0.41 -5.07
CA LEU A 88 -13.98 1.79 -5.06
C LEU A 88 -14.59 2.62 -6.20
N ALA A 89 -14.75 2.03 -7.38
CA ALA A 89 -15.39 2.67 -8.51
C ALA A 89 -16.88 2.95 -8.27
N ALA A 90 -17.61 1.95 -7.76
CA ALA A 90 -19.03 2.07 -7.45
C ALA A 90 -19.32 3.20 -6.43
N ARG A 91 -18.37 3.48 -5.56
CA ARG A 91 -18.51 4.52 -4.53
C ARG A 91 -17.77 5.83 -4.86
N ASP A 92 -17.24 5.93 -6.06
CA ASP A 92 -16.42 7.08 -6.50
C ASP A 92 -15.25 7.40 -5.56
N ARG A 93 -14.59 6.34 -5.09
CA ARG A 93 -13.49 6.40 -4.09
C ARG A 93 -12.16 5.89 -4.63
N ILE A 94 -11.96 5.91 -5.94
CA ILE A 94 -10.72 5.42 -6.58
C ILE A 94 -9.50 6.20 -6.11
N ALA A 95 -9.67 7.50 -5.77
CA ALA A 95 -8.62 8.33 -5.19
C ALA A 95 -8.02 7.76 -3.89
N LEU A 96 -8.73 6.89 -3.19
CA LEU A 96 -8.23 6.23 -1.97
C LEU A 96 -7.31 5.05 -2.25
N LEU A 97 -7.20 4.59 -3.50
CA LEU A 97 -6.43 3.39 -3.83
C LEU A 97 -4.98 3.45 -3.33
N PRO A 98 -4.21 4.53 -3.51
CA PRO A 98 -2.84 4.62 -2.96
C PRO A 98 -2.80 4.45 -1.44
N ASP A 99 -3.72 5.08 -0.72
CA ASP A 99 -3.81 4.98 0.74
C ASP A 99 -4.23 3.57 1.19
N VAL A 100 -5.10 2.90 0.44
CA VAL A 100 -5.49 1.50 0.70
C VAL A 100 -4.30 0.57 0.49
N VAL A 101 -3.51 0.76 -0.57
CA VAL A 101 -2.30 -0.02 -0.85
C VAL A 101 -1.30 0.10 0.30
N GLU A 102 -1.03 1.32 0.75
CA GLU A 102 -0.13 1.59 1.89
C GLU A 102 -0.65 0.94 3.18
N ALA A 103 -1.92 1.16 3.50
CA ALA A 103 -2.53 0.62 4.71
C ALA A 103 -2.54 -0.92 4.70
N TYR A 104 -2.87 -1.53 3.57
CA TYR A 104 -2.88 -2.99 3.42
C TYR A 104 -1.48 -3.58 3.57
N ALA A 105 -0.48 -2.98 2.92
CA ALA A 105 0.90 -3.43 3.03
C ALA A 105 1.39 -3.39 4.50
N GLY A 106 1.09 -2.32 5.21
CA GLY A 106 1.41 -2.20 6.64
C GLY A 106 0.74 -3.27 7.50
N LEU A 107 -0.56 -3.52 7.28
CA LEU A 107 -1.31 -4.54 8.01
C LEU A 107 -0.83 -5.97 7.68
N ALA A 108 -0.56 -6.27 6.41
CA ALA A 108 -0.06 -7.57 5.97
C ALA A 108 1.32 -7.88 6.57
N ASN A 109 2.19 -6.87 6.60
CA ASN A 109 3.51 -7.00 7.22
C ASN A 109 3.41 -7.20 8.74
N ALA A 110 2.55 -6.43 9.41
CA ALA A 110 2.32 -6.57 10.85
C ALA A 110 1.75 -7.96 11.22
N ALA A 111 0.85 -8.49 10.41
CA ALA A 111 0.28 -9.82 10.62
C ALA A 111 1.34 -10.94 10.53
N ARG A 112 2.45 -10.70 9.84
CA ARG A 112 3.60 -11.62 9.73
C ARG A 112 4.70 -11.34 10.76
N GLY A 113 4.54 -10.38 11.63
CA GLY A 113 5.61 -9.92 12.51
C GLY A 113 6.75 -9.21 11.77
N VAL A 114 6.48 -8.66 10.58
CA VAL A 114 7.44 -7.87 9.81
C VAL A 114 7.32 -6.42 10.19
N VAL A 115 8.40 -5.83 10.68
CA VAL A 115 8.47 -4.39 10.99
C VAL A 115 8.96 -3.64 9.76
N SER A 116 8.19 -2.65 9.32
CA SER A 116 8.65 -1.74 8.26
C SER A 116 9.51 -0.66 8.88
N ALA A 117 10.74 -0.53 8.41
CA ALA A 117 11.62 0.56 8.78
C ALA A 117 11.84 1.49 7.57
N GLU A 118 11.52 2.76 7.73
CA GLU A 118 11.81 3.78 6.73
C GLU A 118 13.17 4.38 7.04
N VAL A 119 14.07 4.34 6.06
CA VAL A 119 15.39 4.96 6.13
C VAL A 119 15.39 6.19 5.24
N VAL A 120 15.54 7.35 5.85
CA VAL A 120 15.67 8.62 5.12
C VAL A 120 17.13 9.02 5.09
N SER A 121 17.69 9.15 3.91
CA SER A 121 19.09 9.54 3.69
C SER A 121 19.22 10.69 2.70
N ALA A 122 20.28 11.47 2.80
CA ALA A 122 20.56 12.57 1.87
C ALA A 122 21.01 12.08 0.49
N VAL A 123 21.58 10.89 0.43
CA VAL A 123 22.08 10.23 -0.79
C VAL A 123 21.62 8.76 -0.79
N PRO A 124 21.47 8.13 -1.96
CA PRO A 124 21.14 6.72 -2.03
C PRO A 124 22.17 5.88 -1.25
N LEU A 125 21.68 4.97 -0.42
CA LEU A 125 22.55 4.09 0.37
C LEU A 125 23.12 2.98 -0.53
N PRO A 126 24.43 2.69 -0.44
CA PRO A 126 25.03 1.51 -1.05
C PRO A 126 24.36 0.21 -0.54
N GLU A 127 24.26 -0.81 -1.39
CA GLU A 127 23.66 -2.09 -1.05
C GLU A 127 24.27 -2.75 0.20
N GLU A 128 25.57 -2.55 0.40
CA GLU A 128 26.28 -3.06 1.57
C GLU A 128 25.80 -2.42 2.88
N GLN A 129 25.56 -1.11 2.85
CA GLN A 129 25.01 -0.38 4.00
C GLN A 129 23.56 -0.74 4.25
N LYS A 130 22.75 -0.97 3.21
CA LYS A 130 21.37 -1.47 3.35
C LYS A 130 21.35 -2.84 4.02
N ARG A 131 22.26 -3.74 3.62
CA ARG A 131 22.40 -5.07 4.24
C ARG A 131 22.82 -4.98 5.70
N ALA A 132 23.82 -4.15 6.01
CA ALA A 132 24.29 -3.97 7.38
C ALA A 132 23.20 -3.39 8.28
N LEU A 133 22.44 -2.40 7.78
CA LEU A 133 21.31 -1.82 8.48
C LEU A 133 20.18 -2.82 8.70
N GLY A 134 19.85 -3.59 7.66
CA GLY A 134 18.88 -4.67 7.75
C GLY A 134 19.28 -5.77 8.75
N ALA A 135 20.56 -6.11 8.82
CA ALA A 135 21.08 -7.06 9.78
C ALA A 135 21.04 -6.53 11.22
N ALA A 136 21.37 -5.26 11.43
CA ALA A 136 21.32 -4.61 12.73
C ALA A 136 19.88 -4.51 13.27
N LEU A 137 18.91 -4.23 12.41
CA LEU A 137 17.50 -4.17 12.77
C LEU A 137 16.89 -5.55 13.01
N ARG A 138 17.36 -6.59 12.32
CA ARG A 138 16.95 -8.00 12.52
C ARG A 138 17.48 -8.62 13.82
N GLY A 139 18.48 -8.04 14.45
CA GLY A 139 19.03 -8.50 15.73
C GLY A 139 18.00 -8.57 16.87
N ALA A 140 16.81 -8.00 16.67
CA ALA A 140 15.68 -8.08 17.60
C ALA A 140 14.72 -9.25 17.32
N GLY A 141 15.06 -10.18 16.42
CA GLY A 141 14.24 -11.39 16.13
C GLY A 141 13.03 -11.16 15.22
N THR A 142 12.92 -9.98 14.61
CA THR A 142 11.79 -9.61 13.77
C THR A 142 12.28 -9.42 12.33
N ALA A 143 11.54 -9.91 11.34
CA ALA A 143 11.82 -9.62 9.94
C ALA A 143 11.58 -8.12 9.67
N VAL A 144 12.54 -7.44 9.03
CA VAL A 144 12.47 -6.00 8.76
C VAL A 144 12.42 -5.76 7.26
N GLU A 145 11.40 -5.03 6.81
CA GLU A 145 11.33 -4.50 5.46
C GLU A 145 11.86 -3.06 5.46
N LEU A 146 12.97 -2.83 4.76
CA LEU A 146 13.58 -1.51 4.63
C LEU A 146 12.98 -0.75 3.45
N ARG A 147 12.47 0.45 3.71
CA ARG A 147 12.09 1.41 2.68
C ARG A 147 13.07 2.56 2.69
N GLU A 148 13.67 2.82 1.56
CA GLU A 148 14.58 3.94 1.38
C GLU A 148 13.83 5.15 0.83
N ARG A 149 14.04 6.29 1.47
CA ARG A 149 13.62 7.59 0.98
C ARG A 149 14.82 8.51 0.91
N VAL A 150 15.10 9.04 -0.26
CA VAL A 150 16.18 10.00 -0.46
C VAL A 150 15.62 11.41 -0.35
N GLU A 151 16.14 12.17 0.62
CA GLU A 151 15.75 13.55 0.86
C GLU A 151 16.99 14.46 0.85
N PRO A 152 17.29 15.11 -0.29
CA PRO A 152 18.54 15.86 -0.50
C PRO A 152 18.77 17.02 0.48
N LEU A 153 17.71 17.48 1.16
CA LEU A 153 17.78 18.56 2.16
C LEU A 153 18.27 18.10 3.54
N LEU A 154 18.45 16.79 3.75
CA LEU A 154 19.01 16.26 4.97
C LEU A 154 20.53 16.40 4.95
N VAL A 155 21.04 17.38 5.68
CA VAL A 155 22.48 17.59 5.84
C VAL A 155 23.01 16.60 6.88
N GLY A 156 23.60 15.49 6.41
CA GLY A 156 24.44 14.62 7.26
C GLY A 156 23.71 13.75 8.28
N ALA A 157 22.41 13.56 8.19
CA ALA A 157 21.66 12.72 9.11
C ALA A 157 21.05 11.50 8.41
N LEU A 158 21.26 10.33 9.00
CA LEU A 158 20.54 9.12 8.72
C LEU A 158 19.38 9.02 9.72
N LEU A 159 18.15 9.13 9.24
CA LEU A 159 16.96 9.03 10.09
C LEU A 159 16.31 7.67 9.86
N VAL A 160 16.35 6.80 10.86
CA VAL A 160 15.67 5.51 10.83
C VAL A 160 14.38 5.64 11.64
N ARG A 161 13.24 5.54 10.96
CA ARG A 161 11.93 5.45 11.59
C ARG A 161 11.47 4.01 11.58
N SER A 162 11.48 3.34 12.70
CA SER A 162 10.83 2.06 12.86
C SER A 162 9.37 2.29 13.25
N GLY A 163 8.47 1.84 12.39
CA GLY A 163 7.04 1.82 12.70
C GLY A 163 6.73 0.65 13.62
N CYS A 164 7.21 0.68 14.85
CA CYS A 164 6.68 -0.18 15.90
C CYS A 164 5.37 0.46 16.36
N ARG A 165 4.23 -0.02 15.87
CA ARG A 165 2.97 0.26 16.52
C ARG A 165 2.82 -0.70 17.69
N THR A 166 3.17 -0.22 18.86
CA THR A 166 2.58 -0.68 20.09
C THR A 166 1.06 -0.65 19.93
N CYS A 167 0.44 -1.80 20.11
CA CYS A 167 -0.98 -1.90 20.37
C CYS A 167 -1.30 -1.01 21.58
N ASP A 168 -2.01 0.07 21.36
CA ASP A 168 -2.84 0.63 22.39
C ASP A 168 -4.14 -0.17 22.39
N GLY A 169 -4.44 -0.69 23.58
CA GLY A 169 -5.53 -1.58 23.89
C GLY A 169 -6.94 -1.02 23.68
#